data_fe16d18e3d801441d1fd4ad00cae2949
#
_entry.id   fe16d18e3d801441d1fd4ad00cae2949
#
_cell.length_a   1.000
_cell.length_b   1.000
_cell.length_c   1.000
_cell.angle_alpha   90.00
_cell.angle_beta   90.00
_cell.angle_gamma   90.00
#
_symmetry.space_group_name_H-M   'P 1'
#
loop_
_entity.id
_entity.type
_entity.pdbx_description
1 polymer ?
#
loop_
_entity_poly.entity_id
_entity_poly.type
_entity_poly.pdbx_seq_one_letter_code
_entity_poly.pdbx_strand_id
1 'polypeptide(L)'
;MGKFVSLAQAGLLVIVLGTACGTPPSGPAAANSDTQQSRPAGPGSGIETTGAAAPGSGAVACVDWVRFESPQDQYDHAGLVLIGEPAGKDGETSIYGYKATTHVIKVEQVLKGEPGDGTIRISSTPMTCTADGESYPDGDPLDTDQRVIIFASKQGTDWFTLTPAQGVLPFQGKELPFR
;
A
#
# COMPACT_ATOMS: atom_id res chain seq x y z
N MET A 1 51.52 7.94 -0.84
CA MET A 1 51.48 8.59 -2.16
C MET A 1 50.72 7.66 -3.09
N GLY A 2 49.45 7.80 -3.26
CA GLY A 2 48.56 6.99 -4.11
C GLY A 2 47.77 7.90 -5.04
N LYS A 3 48.00 7.72 -6.35
CA LYS A 3 47.46 8.55 -7.42
C LYS A 3 45.96 8.28 -7.64
N PHE A 4 45.15 9.32 -7.56
CA PHE A 4 43.76 9.30 -8.01
C PHE A 4 43.70 9.31 -9.54
N VAL A 5 43.03 8.32 -10.12
CA VAL A 5 42.68 8.30 -11.55
C VAL A 5 41.21 8.69 -11.65
N SER A 6 40.97 9.91 -12.18
CA SER A 6 39.64 10.36 -12.56
C SER A 6 39.31 9.83 -13.95
N LEU A 7 38.26 9.00 -14.05
CA LEU A 7 37.63 8.67 -15.36
C LEU A 7 36.35 9.50 -15.48
N ALA A 8 36.37 10.46 -16.38
CA ALA A 8 35.17 11.16 -16.83
C ALA A 8 34.54 10.34 -17.98
N GLN A 9 33.33 9.88 -17.80
CA GLN A 9 32.48 9.33 -18.87
C GLN A 9 31.40 10.33 -19.25
N ALA A 10 31.48 10.82 -20.46
CA ALA A 10 30.48 11.63 -21.16
C ALA A 10 29.35 10.71 -21.64
N GLY A 11 28.16 10.83 -21.10
CA GLY A 11 26.97 10.10 -21.52
C GLY A 11 26.18 10.87 -22.59
N LEU A 12 25.91 10.20 -23.67
CA LEU A 12 25.19 10.66 -24.87
C LEU A 12 23.67 10.77 -24.56
N LEU A 13 23.12 11.96 -24.72
CA LEU A 13 21.69 12.25 -24.57
C LEU A 13 20.96 11.90 -25.88
N VAL A 14 20.11 10.88 -25.89
CA VAL A 14 19.20 10.59 -27.01
C VAL A 14 17.82 11.04 -26.64
N ILE A 15 17.32 12.12 -27.26
CA ILE A 15 15.96 12.62 -27.17
C ILE A 15 15.15 11.96 -28.30
N VAL A 16 14.18 11.11 -27.93
CA VAL A 16 13.18 10.59 -28.87
C VAL A 16 11.87 11.32 -28.62
N LEU A 17 11.53 12.23 -29.52
CA LEU A 17 10.24 12.91 -29.60
C LEU A 17 9.26 12.01 -30.36
N GLY A 18 8.35 11.36 -29.69
CA GLY A 18 7.24 10.62 -30.26
C GLY A 18 5.91 11.34 -30.06
N THR A 19 5.46 12.09 -31.08
CA THR A 19 4.10 12.65 -31.16
C THR A 19 3.17 11.61 -31.76
N ALA A 20 2.14 11.18 -31.02
CA ALA A 20 1.00 10.44 -31.55
C ALA A 20 -0.30 11.13 -31.13
N CYS A 21 -0.89 11.90 -32.01
CA CYS A 21 -2.27 12.36 -31.94
C CYS A 21 -3.20 11.19 -32.26
N GLY A 22 -3.98 10.73 -31.29
CA GLY A 22 -5.07 9.78 -31.49
C GLY A 22 -6.42 10.46 -31.25
N THR A 23 -7.20 10.66 -32.31
CA THR A 23 -8.56 11.22 -32.31
C THR A 23 -9.55 10.15 -31.85
N PRO A 24 -10.52 10.42 -30.94
CA PRO A 24 -11.59 9.48 -30.62
C PRO A 24 -12.68 9.52 -31.68
N PRO A 25 -13.26 8.37 -32.08
CA PRO A 25 -14.45 8.34 -32.96
C PRO A 25 -15.73 8.63 -32.16
N SER A 26 -16.48 9.61 -32.62
CA SER A 26 -17.85 9.87 -32.21
C SER A 26 -18.77 8.81 -32.82
N GLY A 27 -19.46 8.03 -32.00
CA GLY A 27 -20.52 7.12 -32.40
C GLY A 27 -21.90 7.67 -31.98
N PRO A 28 -22.97 7.43 -32.73
CA PRO A 28 -24.24 8.14 -32.63
C PRO A 28 -25.16 7.63 -31.52
N ALA A 29 -25.91 8.58 -30.97
CA ALA A 29 -27.00 8.36 -30.03
C ALA A 29 -28.12 7.50 -30.66
N ALA A 30 -28.54 6.47 -29.94
CA ALA A 30 -29.81 5.80 -30.20
C ALA A 30 -30.76 6.10 -29.04
N ALA A 31 -31.77 6.92 -29.35
CA ALA A 31 -32.94 7.09 -28.54
C ALA A 31 -33.81 5.84 -28.67
N ASN A 32 -34.28 5.28 -27.57
CA ASN A 32 -35.45 4.41 -27.58
C ASN A 32 -36.41 4.85 -26.47
N SER A 33 -37.56 5.18 -27.00
CA SER A 33 -38.78 5.65 -26.36
C SER A 33 -39.48 4.56 -25.54
N ASP A 34 -40.12 5.04 -24.48
CA ASP A 34 -41.38 4.59 -23.86
C ASP A 34 -41.97 3.21 -24.24
N THR A 35 -42.19 2.43 -23.20
CA THR A 35 -43.50 1.75 -23.08
C THR A 35 -43.83 1.56 -21.60
N GLN A 36 -44.70 2.42 -21.14
CA GLN A 36 -45.40 2.38 -19.87
C GLN A 36 -46.46 1.25 -19.95
N GLN A 37 -46.28 0.21 -19.11
CA GLN A 37 -47.33 -0.81 -18.96
C GLN A 37 -47.66 -0.98 -17.48
N SER A 38 -48.74 -0.33 -17.12
CA SER A 38 -49.40 -0.47 -15.81
C SER A 38 -50.01 -1.87 -15.67
N ARG A 39 -49.77 -2.54 -14.55
CA ARG A 39 -50.55 -3.67 -14.07
C ARG A 39 -50.63 -3.73 -12.54
N PRO A 40 -51.73 -4.24 -11.98
CA PRO A 40 -52.28 -3.82 -10.70
C PRO A 40 -51.68 -4.57 -9.48
N ALA A 41 -51.93 -3.94 -8.34
CA ALA A 41 -51.55 -4.33 -6.96
C ALA A 41 -52.00 -5.75 -6.60
N GLY A 42 -51.06 -6.48 -5.96
CA GLY A 42 -51.31 -7.63 -5.10
C GLY A 42 -50.57 -7.43 -3.78
N PRO A 43 -51.16 -7.75 -2.61
CA PRO A 43 -50.55 -7.53 -1.32
C PRO A 43 -49.62 -8.71 -1.00
N GLY A 44 -48.35 -8.43 -0.77
CA GLY A 44 -47.34 -9.44 -0.40
C GLY A 44 -46.17 -8.84 0.29
N SER A 45 -46.16 -9.00 1.60
CA SER A 45 -45.04 -9.08 2.56
C SER A 45 -43.76 -8.29 2.26
N GLY A 46 -43.56 -7.28 3.06
CA GLY A 46 -42.33 -6.50 3.10
C GLY A 46 -41.07 -7.36 3.32
N ILE A 47 -40.16 -7.26 2.39
CA ILE A 47 -38.75 -7.44 2.63
C ILE A 47 -38.18 -6.04 2.49
N GLU A 48 -37.81 -5.44 3.62
CA GLU A 48 -37.06 -4.20 3.64
C GLU A 48 -35.74 -4.47 2.94
N THR A 49 -35.65 -4.07 1.68
CA THR A 49 -34.41 -4.01 0.97
C THR A 49 -33.62 -2.83 1.57
N THR A 50 -32.73 -3.18 2.44
CA THR A 50 -31.73 -2.30 3.06
C THR A 50 -31.06 -1.46 1.99
N GLY A 51 -31.07 -0.16 2.21
CA GLY A 51 -30.76 0.91 1.30
C GLY A 51 -29.53 0.69 0.41
N ALA A 52 -29.73 0.97 -0.86
CA ALA A 52 -28.67 1.24 -1.80
C ALA A 52 -27.85 2.42 -1.26
N ALA A 53 -26.58 2.17 -0.92
CA ALA A 53 -25.63 3.20 -0.55
C ALA A 53 -25.52 4.22 -1.70
N ALA A 54 -25.68 5.48 -1.39
CA ALA A 54 -25.54 6.59 -2.33
C ALA A 54 -24.12 6.55 -2.94
N PRO A 55 -23.97 6.78 -4.26
CA PRO A 55 -22.66 6.88 -4.89
C PRO A 55 -22.00 8.21 -4.46
N GLY A 56 -21.02 8.14 -3.53
CA GLY A 56 -20.28 9.32 -3.06
C GLY A 56 -19.60 9.18 -1.72
N SER A 57 -19.99 8.25 -0.87
CA SER A 57 -19.23 7.93 0.33
C SER A 57 -18.20 6.87 -0.07
N GLY A 58 -16.92 7.20 -0.08
CA GLY A 58 -15.87 6.21 -0.22
C GLY A 58 -16.08 5.16 0.89
N ALA A 59 -16.66 4.02 0.54
CA ALA A 59 -16.91 2.96 1.50
C ALA A 59 -15.57 2.48 2.02
N VAL A 60 -15.34 2.69 3.30
CA VAL A 60 -14.15 2.18 3.99
C VAL A 60 -14.37 0.69 4.17
N ALA A 61 -13.52 -0.13 3.56
CA ALA A 61 -13.66 -1.58 3.63
C ALA A 61 -13.01 -2.11 4.92
N CYS A 62 -13.78 -2.84 5.72
CA CYS A 62 -13.21 -3.61 6.81
C CYS A 62 -12.35 -4.74 6.25
N VAL A 63 -11.07 -4.73 6.58
CA VAL A 63 -10.12 -5.76 6.20
C VAL A 63 -9.81 -6.62 7.40
N ASP A 64 -9.99 -7.91 7.25
CA ASP A 64 -9.57 -8.89 8.24
C ASP A 64 -8.11 -9.28 7.94
N TRP A 65 -7.19 -8.80 8.78
CA TRP A 65 -5.76 -8.99 8.56
C TRP A 65 -5.34 -10.41 8.90
N VAL A 66 -4.55 -11.00 8.02
CA VAL A 66 -3.93 -12.31 8.27
C VAL A 66 -3.06 -12.23 9.51
N ARG A 67 -3.16 -13.24 10.37
CA ARG A 67 -2.26 -13.45 11.49
C ARG A 67 -1.26 -14.54 11.15
N PHE A 68 0.02 -14.20 11.23
CA PHE A 68 1.11 -15.13 11.01
C PHE A 68 1.48 -15.86 12.30
N GLU A 69 1.79 -17.13 12.21
CA GLU A 69 2.14 -17.95 13.38
C GLU A 69 3.59 -17.74 13.82
N SER A 70 4.46 -17.33 12.88
CA SER A 70 5.89 -17.16 13.14
C SER A 70 6.52 -16.06 12.28
N PRO A 71 7.70 -15.54 12.66
CA PRO A 71 8.49 -14.66 11.80
C PRO A 71 8.91 -15.33 10.48
N GLN A 72 9.02 -16.66 10.43
CA GLN A 72 9.28 -17.38 9.19
C GLN A 72 8.10 -17.26 8.22
N ASP A 73 6.86 -17.41 8.73
CA ASP A 73 5.66 -17.24 7.89
C ASP A 73 5.55 -15.81 7.36
N GLN A 74 5.90 -14.81 8.18
CA GLN A 74 5.97 -13.42 7.72
C GLN A 74 7.00 -13.26 6.60
N TYR A 75 8.19 -13.84 6.76
CA TYR A 75 9.25 -13.82 5.75
C TYR A 75 8.78 -14.46 4.44
N ASP A 76 8.13 -15.61 4.51
CA ASP A 76 7.69 -16.34 3.33
C ASP A 76 6.62 -15.58 2.53
N HIS A 77 5.74 -14.85 3.22
CA HIS A 77 4.65 -14.07 2.62
C HIS A 77 5.04 -12.64 2.23
N ALA A 78 6.09 -12.07 2.80
CA ALA A 78 6.54 -10.74 2.45
C ALA A 78 7.15 -10.68 1.03
N GLY A 79 6.89 -9.60 0.31
CA GLY A 79 7.57 -9.29 -0.96
C GLY A 79 8.91 -8.60 -0.76
N LEU A 80 9.10 -7.96 0.40
CA LEU A 80 10.32 -7.29 0.82
C LEU A 80 10.55 -7.56 2.30
N VAL A 81 11.78 -7.93 2.65
CA VAL A 81 12.22 -8.00 4.05
C VAL A 81 13.56 -7.30 4.17
N LEU A 82 13.67 -6.38 5.10
CA LEU A 82 14.91 -5.64 5.32
C LEU A 82 15.14 -5.38 6.81
N ILE A 83 16.39 -5.11 7.15
CA ILE A 83 16.78 -4.49 8.40
C ILE A 83 17.05 -3.03 8.10
N GLY A 84 16.54 -2.15 8.92
CA GLY A 84 16.73 -0.71 8.76
C GLY A 84 16.34 0.08 9.99
N GLU A 85 16.58 1.37 9.89
CA GLU A 85 16.25 2.35 10.92
C GLU A 85 15.25 3.36 10.34
N PRO A 86 14.03 3.50 10.91
CA PRO A 86 13.13 4.58 10.53
C PRO A 86 13.78 5.95 10.77
N ALA A 87 13.84 6.78 9.73
CA ALA A 87 14.48 8.10 9.78
C ALA A 87 13.47 9.23 10.00
N GLY A 88 12.19 8.91 10.03
CA GLY A 88 11.10 9.85 10.26
C GLY A 88 9.94 9.69 9.29
N LYS A 89 8.87 10.43 9.58
CA LYS A 89 7.65 10.45 8.75
C LYS A 89 7.87 11.25 7.48
N ASP A 90 7.30 10.76 6.37
CA ASP A 90 7.38 11.38 5.04
C ASP A 90 6.00 11.38 4.34
N GLY A 91 5.01 11.90 5.06
CA GLY A 91 3.66 12.07 4.56
C GLY A 91 2.71 10.93 4.87
N GLU A 92 1.61 10.93 4.14
CA GLU A 92 0.52 9.97 4.28
C GLU A 92 0.14 9.40 2.90
N THR A 93 -0.33 8.18 2.89
CA THR A 93 -1.00 7.55 1.75
C THR A 93 -2.30 6.93 2.22
N SER A 94 -2.94 6.12 1.40
CA SER A 94 -4.13 5.39 1.81
C SER A 94 -4.13 3.95 1.31
N ILE A 95 -4.69 3.06 2.12
CA ILE A 95 -4.95 1.67 1.77
C ILE A 95 -6.36 1.31 2.23
N TYR A 96 -7.19 0.75 1.35
CA TYR A 96 -8.59 0.38 1.59
C TYR A 96 -9.47 1.52 2.15
N GLY A 97 -9.12 2.78 1.84
CA GLY A 97 -9.82 3.95 2.35
C GLY A 97 -9.33 4.47 3.70
N TYR A 98 -8.39 3.79 4.35
CA TYR A 98 -7.76 4.22 5.60
C TYR A 98 -6.48 5.00 5.33
N LYS A 99 -6.20 5.99 6.18
CA LYS A 99 -4.94 6.71 6.15
C LYS A 99 -3.81 5.84 6.68
N ALA A 100 -2.68 5.88 5.98
CA ALA A 100 -1.46 5.18 6.33
C ALA A 100 -0.30 6.17 6.38
N THR A 101 0.44 6.19 7.47
CA THR A 101 1.62 7.05 7.62
C THR A 101 2.79 6.44 6.85
N THR A 102 3.45 7.24 6.03
CA THR A 102 4.65 6.83 5.29
C THR A 102 5.91 7.27 6.04
N HIS A 103 6.87 6.37 6.12
CA HIS A 103 8.17 6.61 6.75
C HIS A 103 9.29 6.43 5.75
N VAL A 104 10.37 7.19 5.93
CA VAL A 104 11.65 6.94 5.28
C VAL A 104 12.44 5.96 6.13
N ILE A 105 12.88 4.86 5.52
CA ILE A 105 13.69 3.84 6.18
C ILE A 105 15.10 3.90 5.60
N LYS A 106 16.10 4.07 6.44
CA LYS A 106 17.51 3.85 6.10
C LYS A 106 17.75 2.36 6.06
N VAL A 107 18.02 1.82 4.87
CA VAL A 107 18.25 0.39 4.67
C VAL A 107 19.66 0.03 5.09
N GLU A 108 19.80 -0.88 6.04
CA GLU A 108 21.08 -1.43 6.46
C GLU A 108 21.38 -2.74 5.73
N GLN A 109 20.38 -3.61 5.62
CA GLN A 109 20.51 -4.90 4.97
C GLN A 109 19.20 -5.33 4.32
N VAL A 110 19.26 -5.81 3.10
CA VAL A 110 18.14 -6.44 2.41
C VAL A 110 18.23 -7.95 2.60
N LEU A 111 17.16 -8.56 3.10
CA LEU A 111 17.05 -9.98 3.35
C LEU A 111 16.22 -10.69 2.29
N LYS A 112 15.27 -9.98 1.69
CA LYS A 112 14.40 -10.46 0.60
C LYS A 112 13.91 -9.29 -0.24
N GLY A 113 13.80 -9.47 -1.56
CA GLY A 113 13.28 -8.47 -2.49
C GLY A 113 14.32 -7.43 -2.92
N GLU A 114 13.87 -6.39 -3.63
CA GLU A 114 14.71 -5.35 -4.20
C GLU A 114 14.12 -3.97 -3.86
N PRO A 115 14.59 -3.30 -2.80
CA PRO A 115 14.07 -2.01 -2.37
C PRO A 115 14.62 -0.81 -3.16
N GLY A 116 15.72 -0.99 -3.92
CA GLY A 116 16.56 0.10 -4.42
C GLY A 116 17.70 0.47 -3.45
N ASP A 117 18.43 1.53 -3.75
CA ASP A 117 19.64 1.90 -3.01
C ASP A 117 19.36 2.89 -1.86
N GLY A 118 19.96 2.63 -0.70
CA GLY A 118 20.13 3.54 0.44
C GLY A 118 18.89 3.75 1.31
N THR A 119 17.84 4.36 0.81
CA THR A 119 16.60 4.62 1.56
C THR A 119 15.38 4.15 0.80
N ILE A 120 14.35 3.73 1.53
CA ILE A 120 13.06 3.33 0.96
C ILE A 120 11.92 3.98 1.74
N ARG A 121 10.81 4.25 1.05
CA ARG A 121 9.56 4.68 1.67
C ARG A 121 8.69 3.46 1.95
N ILE A 122 8.27 3.30 3.19
CA ILE A 122 7.37 2.23 3.60
C ILE A 122 6.25 2.85 4.45
N SER A 123 5.02 2.49 4.16
CA SER A 123 3.86 2.95 4.91
C SER A 123 3.45 1.91 5.96
N SER A 124 3.16 2.36 7.16
CA SER A 124 2.58 1.52 8.20
C SER A 124 1.17 1.12 7.82
N THR A 125 0.91 -0.18 7.77
CA THR A 125 -0.44 -0.70 7.50
C THR A 125 -1.36 -0.37 8.68
N PRO A 126 -2.48 0.34 8.46
CA PRO A 126 -3.39 0.73 9.52
C PRO A 126 -4.27 -0.43 9.99
N MET A 127 -4.70 -0.40 11.25
CA MET A 127 -5.85 -1.18 11.70
C MET A 127 -7.12 -0.68 11.00
N THR A 128 -8.02 -1.60 10.70
CA THR A 128 -9.30 -1.29 10.06
C THR A 128 -10.45 -1.62 11.00
N CYS A 129 -11.56 -0.87 10.91
CA CYS A 129 -12.78 -1.12 11.70
C CYS A 129 -12.57 -1.08 13.22
N THR A 130 -11.66 -0.24 13.68
CA THR A 130 -11.55 0.11 15.10
C THR A 130 -12.79 0.88 15.54
N ALA A 131 -13.23 0.68 16.79
CA ALA A 131 -14.47 1.26 17.29
C ALA A 131 -14.48 2.79 17.29
N ASP A 132 -13.31 3.40 17.43
CA ASP A 132 -13.06 4.84 17.45
C ASP A 132 -12.47 5.39 16.13
N GLY A 133 -12.24 4.51 15.15
CA GLY A 133 -11.65 4.87 13.84
C GLY A 133 -10.16 5.13 13.89
N GLU A 134 -9.48 4.80 15.00
CA GLU A 134 -8.04 4.99 15.14
C GLU A 134 -7.26 3.99 14.30
N SER A 135 -6.33 4.48 13.46
CA SER A 135 -5.52 3.64 12.57
C SER A 135 -4.41 2.88 13.31
N TYR A 136 -3.94 3.39 14.44
CA TYR A 136 -2.83 2.82 15.20
C TYR A 136 -3.10 2.86 16.70
N PRO A 137 -4.01 2.03 17.22
CA PRO A 137 -4.41 2.03 18.63
C PRO A 137 -3.25 1.71 19.59
N ASP A 138 -2.29 0.91 19.13
CA ASP A 138 -1.08 0.55 19.88
C ASP A 138 0.15 1.38 19.48
N GLY A 139 -0.06 2.47 18.71
CA GLY A 139 0.99 3.29 18.11
C GLY A 139 1.43 2.80 16.73
N ASP A 140 2.01 3.71 15.97
CA ASP A 140 2.55 3.41 14.64
C ASP A 140 3.86 2.61 14.78
N PRO A 141 3.94 1.37 14.26
CA PRO A 141 5.09 0.50 14.47
C PRO A 141 6.40 1.02 13.85
N LEU A 142 6.31 1.94 12.87
CA LEU A 142 7.49 2.59 12.27
C LEU A 142 7.81 3.95 12.91
N ASP A 143 7.02 4.42 13.88
CA ASP A 143 7.32 5.64 14.65
C ASP A 143 8.29 5.31 15.81
N THR A 144 9.49 4.91 15.44
CA THR A 144 10.55 4.50 16.36
C THR A 144 11.92 4.93 15.81
N ASP A 145 12.87 5.14 16.70
CA ASP A 145 14.28 5.37 16.39
C ASP A 145 15.13 4.10 16.52
N GLN A 146 14.47 2.97 16.79
CA GLN A 146 15.15 1.69 16.94
C GLN A 146 15.37 1.01 15.60
N ARG A 147 16.39 0.19 15.56
CA ARG A 147 16.66 -0.73 14.47
C ARG A 147 15.59 -1.82 14.44
N VAL A 148 15.02 -2.06 13.27
CA VAL A 148 13.90 -3.00 13.09
C VAL A 148 14.11 -3.94 11.90
N ILE A 149 13.46 -5.10 11.95
CA ILE A 149 13.18 -5.92 10.77
C ILE A 149 11.81 -5.50 10.26
N ILE A 150 11.72 -5.18 8.98
CA ILE A 150 10.47 -4.79 8.33
C ILE A 150 10.11 -5.87 7.31
N PHE A 151 8.90 -6.41 7.45
CA PHE A 151 8.25 -7.27 6.47
C PHE A 151 7.22 -6.43 5.72
N ALA A 152 7.37 -6.32 4.41
CA ALA A 152 6.51 -5.47 3.60
C ALA A 152 5.95 -6.19 2.37
N SER A 153 4.79 -5.75 1.94
CA SER A 153 4.15 -6.15 0.68
C SER A 153 3.89 -4.92 -0.18
N LYS A 154 3.86 -5.12 -1.49
CA LYS A 154 3.59 -4.05 -2.44
C LYS A 154 2.10 -3.95 -2.72
N GLN A 155 1.55 -2.73 -2.60
CA GLN A 155 0.19 -2.41 -2.98
C GLN A 155 0.24 -1.31 -4.04
N GLY A 156 -0.05 -1.68 -5.29
CA GLY A 156 0.19 -0.78 -6.42
C GLY A 156 1.67 -0.44 -6.57
N THR A 157 2.04 0.82 -6.38
CA THR A 157 3.43 1.31 -6.42
C THR A 157 4.09 1.40 -5.06
N ASP A 158 3.31 1.37 -3.98
CA ASP A 158 3.76 1.67 -2.63
C ASP A 158 4.05 0.40 -1.81
N TRP A 159 5.01 0.50 -0.91
CA TRP A 159 5.30 -0.54 0.07
C TRP A 159 4.56 -0.28 1.37
N PHE A 160 3.92 -1.32 1.89
CA PHE A 160 3.24 -1.30 3.19
C PHE A 160 3.80 -2.39 4.08
N THR A 161 3.84 -2.15 5.40
CA THR A 161 4.11 -3.22 6.35
C THR A 161 3.12 -4.36 6.16
N LEU A 162 3.54 -5.60 6.35
CA LEU A 162 2.78 -6.79 5.95
C LEU A 162 1.39 -6.85 6.62
N THR A 163 1.35 -6.52 7.91
CA THR A 163 0.11 -6.33 8.68
C THR A 163 0.29 -5.21 9.71
N PRO A 164 -0.78 -4.69 10.32
CA PRO A 164 -0.67 -3.65 11.35
C PRO A 164 0.19 -4.06 12.55
N ALA A 165 0.02 -5.31 13.02
CA ALA A 165 0.63 -5.78 14.26
C ALA A 165 1.90 -6.62 14.08
N GLN A 166 2.14 -7.16 12.89
CA GLN A 166 3.20 -8.15 12.67
C GLN A 166 4.14 -7.80 11.52
N GLY A 167 4.04 -6.58 10.98
CA GLY A 167 4.88 -6.13 9.87
C GLY A 167 6.24 -5.58 10.30
N VAL A 168 6.46 -5.35 11.60
CA VAL A 168 7.69 -4.75 12.14
C VAL A 168 8.09 -5.49 13.41
N LEU A 169 9.38 -5.88 13.49
CA LEU A 169 9.95 -6.50 14.69
C LEU A 169 11.18 -5.70 15.15
N PRO A 170 11.29 -5.38 16.45
CA PRO A 170 12.53 -4.81 16.99
C PRO A 170 13.72 -5.74 16.76
N PHE A 171 14.86 -5.19 16.34
CA PHE A 171 16.06 -5.96 16.04
C PHE A 171 17.29 -5.41 16.74
N GLN A 172 17.62 -5.99 17.87
CA GLN A 172 18.83 -5.63 18.64
C GLN A 172 19.92 -6.71 18.57
N GLY A 173 19.61 -7.85 17.96
CA GLY A 173 20.49 -9.02 17.91
C GLY A 173 21.36 -9.10 16.66
N LYS A 174 22.11 -10.19 16.58
CA LYS A 174 22.86 -10.61 15.39
C LYS A 174 22.18 -11.76 14.65
N GLU A 175 21.29 -12.48 15.31
CA GLU A 175 20.60 -13.64 14.76
C GLU A 175 19.21 -13.25 14.29
N LEU A 176 18.86 -13.70 13.08
CA LEU A 176 17.56 -13.49 12.50
C LEU A 176 16.54 -14.45 13.14
N PRO A 177 15.28 -14.04 13.36
CA PRO A 177 14.25 -14.92 13.92
C PRO A 177 13.66 -15.90 12.89
N PHE A 178 14.25 -16.00 11.70
CA PHE A 178 13.87 -16.88 10.59
C PHE A 178 15.12 -17.34 9.81
N ARG A 179 14.93 -18.27 8.85
CA ARG A 179 16.01 -18.89 8.05
C ARG A 179 15.81 -18.75 6.56
#